data_8015f414d87605500e0247db9d2a7da1
#
_entry.id   8015f414d87605500e0247db9d2a7da1
#
_cell.length_a   1.000
_cell.length_b   1.000
_cell.length_c   1.000
_cell.angle_alpha   90.00
_cell.angle_beta   90.00
_cell.angle_gamma   90.00
#
_symmetry.space_group_name_H-M   'P 1'
#
loop_
_entity.id
_entity.type
_entity.pdbx_description
1 polymer ?
#
loop_
_entity_poly.entity_id
_entity_poly.type
_entity_poly.pdbx_seq_one_letter_code
_entity_poly.pdbx_strand_id
1 'polypeptide(L)'
;VSGSDDEIFDPAASRLKKYGIFPDHEGWNPHCIHKELDAVILGMHAREDNPELLEAKRLGIKIYSYPEFLYEQSKDKTRVVVGGSHGKTTITSMILHVMSACGKECDYMIGAQLDGFEVMTRLSDTAPCMVIEGDEYLTSPLDRRPKFHVYRPHIGIISGIAWDHANVFPTFENYVEQFRIFAQLIPENGTLIYCGEDENCQQVAADAGNKRKIAYRLPEYRIENKQYILIHNHKEYPLQVFGKHNLLNIQAAFQACHCLGISEEAFYEAIRTFKGASNRLECLYEDTEKSLYKDFAHSPSKLKATIGALREKDKKYQLVACMELHTFSSLSESFLQQYAHSMDEADEAIVYFNPHALVLKRLPPLHEEAIIQAFQRPDLKVFSDSDQLFNYLKSHSWKHKNLLMMSSGNFDGKNLKKIFE
;
A
#
# COMPACT_ATOMS: atom_id res chain seq x y z
N VAL A 1 5.71 24.41 14.63
CA VAL A 1 5.80 23.72 13.34
C VAL A 1 5.09 24.53 12.29
N SER A 2 5.70 24.75 11.15
CA SER A 2 5.13 25.37 9.94
C SER A 2 5.47 24.51 8.74
N GLY A 3 4.81 24.74 7.61
CA GLY A 3 5.09 23.97 6.40
C GLY A 3 4.54 24.69 5.16
N SER A 4 5.00 24.28 4.00
CA SER A 4 4.63 24.79 2.69
C SER A 4 4.45 23.65 1.71
N ASP A 5 3.57 23.82 0.75
CA ASP A 5 3.39 22.91 -0.40
C ASP A 5 2.85 23.69 -1.59
N ASP A 6 2.97 23.16 -2.80
CA ASP A 6 2.44 23.79 -4.01
C ASP A 6 0.92 23.96 -3.89
N GLU A 7 0.22 22.91 -3.51
CA GLU A 7 -1.22 22.84 -3.28
C GLU A 7 -1.53 21.86 -2.14
N ILE A 8 -2.46 22.19 -1.28
CA ILE A 8 -2.82 21.35 -0.12
C ILE A 8 -4.27 20.89 -0.23
N PHE A 9 -4.45 19.62 -0.51
CA PHE A 9 -5.77 19.00 -0.68
C PHE A 9 -6.25 18.25 0.57
N ASP A 10 -7.53 17.97 0.64
CA ASP A 10 -8.10 17.06 1.65
C ASP A 10 -7.59 15.61 1.44
N PRO A 11 -7.35 14.86 2.52
CA PRO A 11 -7.65 15.20 3.93
C PRO A 11 -6.57 16.02 4.66
N ALA A 12 -5.45 16.36 4.01
CA ALA A 12 -4.36 17.11 4.66
C ALA A 12 -4.82 18.53 5.02
N ALA A 13 -5.49 19.24 4.11
CA ALA A 13 -5.99 20.61 4.33
C ALA A 13 -6.88 20.70 5.59
N SER A 14 -7.89 19.85 5.70
CA SER A 14 -8.79 19.83 6.85
C SER A 14 -8.07 19.50 8.15
N ARG A 15 -7.08 18.58 8.14
CA ARG A 15 -6.28 18.23 9.31
C ARG A 15 -5.39 19.38 9.76
N LEU A 16 -4.66 20.02 8.85
CA LEU A 16 -3.79 21.15 9.18
C LEU A 16 -4.60 22.30 9.75
N LYS A 17 -5.80 22.57 9.21
CA LYS A 17 -6.75 23.58 9.75
C LYS A 17 -7.19 23.22 11.18
N LYS A 18 -7.51 21.94 11.43
CA LYS A 18 -7.90 21.45 12.76
C LYS A 18 -6.81 21.72 13.80
N TYR A 19 -5.54 21.58 13.43
CA TYR A 19 -4.40 21.83 14.32
C TYR A 19 -3.91 23.28 14.31
N GLY A 20 -4.53 24.19 13.54
CA GLY A 20 -4.15 25.59 13.47
C GLY A 20 -2.79 25.84 12.82
N ILE A 21 -2.33 24.93 11.96
CA ILE A 21 -1.03 24.99 11.27
C ILE A 21 -1.19 24.96 9.73
N PHE A 22 -2.40 25.25 9.23
CA PHE A 22 -2.59 25.44 7.79
C PHE A 22 -1.87 26.73 7.36
N PRO A 23 -1.02 26.70 6.32
CA PRO A 23 -0.29 27.89 5.89
C PRO A 23 -1.25 28.97 5.37
N ASP A 24 -0.87 30.23 5.59
CA ASP A 24 -1.66 31.38 5.15
C ASP A 24 -1.67 31.53 3.62
N HIS A 25 -0.65 30.99 2.96
CA HIS A 25 -0.48 31.01 1.50
C HIS A 25 0.03 29.66 1.02
N GLU A 26 -0.49 29.19 -0.10
CA GLU A 26 0.07 28.06 -0.84
C GLU A 26 1.30 28.51 -1.64
N GLY A 27 2.18 27.53 -1.96
CA GLY A 27 3.45 27.78 -2.63
C GLY A 27 4.61 27.98 -1.65
N TRP A 28 5.72 28.48 -2.17
CA TRP A 28 7.02 28.52 -1.49
C TRP A 28 7.37 29.94 -1.04
N ASN A 29 7.77 30.10 0.22
CA ASN A 29 8.21 31.37 0.80
C ASN A 29 9.55 31.23 1.54
N PRO A 30 10.69 31.55 0.91
CA PRO A 30 12.00 31.45 1.55
C PRO A 30 12.15 32.26 2.84
N HIS A 31 11.32 33.30 3.04
CA HIS A 31 11.37 34.11 4.28
C HIS A 31 10.86 33.35 5.51
N CYS A 32 10.13 32.23 5.33
CA CYS A 32 9.75 31.36 6.43
C CYS A 32 10.92 30.50 6.94
N ILE A 33 12.04 30.48 6.19
CA ILE A 33 13.25 29.73 6.56
C ILE A 33 14.23 30.68 7.26
N HIS A 34 14.45 30.48 8.54
CA HIS A 34 15.29 31.33 9.38
C HIS A 34 16.15 30.52 10.33
N LYS A 35 17.24 31.09 10.86
CA LYS A 35 18.28 30.41 11.66
C LYS A 35 17.78 29.80 12.97
N GLU A 36 16.62 30.19 13.45
CA GLU A 36 16.03 29.68 14.70
C GLU A 36 15.25 28.36 14.47
N LEU A 37 15.14 27.89 13.21
CA LEU A 37 14.56 26.58 12.93
C LEU A 37 15.54 25.46 13.35
N ASP A 38 15.04 24.49 14.11
CA ASP A 38 15.81 23.30 14.51
C ASP A 38 16.17 22.42 13.29
N ALA A 39 15.24 22.28 12.35
CA ALA A 39 15.44 21.50 11.13
C ALA A 39 14.38 21.83 10.07
N VAL A 40 14.68 21.44 8.83
CA VAL A 40 13.73 21.39 7.70
C VAL A 40 13.53 19.92 7.32
N ILE A 41 12.27 19.49 7.20
CA ILE A 41 11.90 18.15 6.72
C ILE A 41 11.46 18.26 5.27
N LEU A 42 12.24 17.65 4.39
CA LEU A 42 12.01 17.71 2.94
C LEU A 42 11.03 16.63 2.50
N GLY A 43 9.97 17.04 1.84
CA GLY A 43 9.03 16.15 1.17
C GLY A 43 9.65 15.43 -0.03
N MET A 44 9.12 14.24 -0.38
CA MET A 44 9.64 13.39 -1.45
C MET A 44 9.55 14.04 -2.84
N HIS A 45 8.60 14.93 -3.06
CA HIS A 45 8.37 15.57 -4.35
C HIS A 45 9.00 16.96 -4.46
N ALA A 46 9.65 17.45 -3.39
CA ALA A 46 10.36 18.72 -3.43
C ALA A 46 11.51 18.65 -4.44
N ARG A 47 11.61 19.66 -5.29
CA ARG A 47 12.62 19.74 -6.34
C ARG A 47 13.93 20.28 -5.78
N GLU A 48 15.05 20.00 -6.44
CA GLU A 48 16.37 20.50 -6.03
C GLU A 48 16.46 22.03 -6.10
N ASP A 49 15.68 22.65 -6.96
CA ASP A 49 15.57 24.11 -7.16
C ASP A 49 14.50 24.77 -6.26
N ASN A 50 13.90 24.03 -5.32
CA ASN A 50 12.91 24.59 -4.39
C ASN A 50 13.53 25.75 -3.59
N PRO A 51 12.92 26.95 -3.59
CA PRO A 51 13.51 28.15 -2.99
C PRO A 51 13.70 28.07 -1.48
N GLU A 52 12.81 27.36 -0.76
CA GLU A 52 12.97 27.12 0.69
C GLU A 52 14.10 26.14 0.99
N LEU A 53 14.26 25.10 0.17
CA LEU A 53 15.39 24.17 0.27
C LEU A 53 16.72 24.90 0.03
N LEU A 54 16.80 25.77 -0.97
CA LEU A 54 17.99 26.58 -1.26
C LEU A 54 18.32 27.52 -0.11
N GLU A 55 17.33 28.16 0.50
CA GLU A 55 17.52 29.04 1.65
C GLU A 55 17.95 28.26 2.89
N ALA A 56 17.39 27.07 3.15
CA ALA A 56 17.82 26.22 4.25
C ALA A 56 19.29 25.80 4.11
N LYS A 57 19.72 25.43 2.89
CA LYS A 57 21.13 25.16 2.57
C LYS A 57 22.00 26.38 2.80
N ARG A 58 21.60 27.58 2.34
CA ARG A 58 22.33 28.83 2.49
C ARG A 58 22.54 29.21 3.96
N LEU A 59 21.52 28.97 4.80
CA LEU A 59 21.58 29.25 6.24
C LEU A 59 22.27 28.17 7.06
N GLY A 60 22.58 27.02 6.45
CA GLY A 60 23.20 25.88 7.14
C GLY A 60 22.28 25.18 8.14
N ILE A 61 20.95 25.25 7.91
CA ILE A 61 19.96 24.57 8.73
C ILE A 61 20.00 23.08 8.42
N LYS A 62 19.82 22.24 9.44
CA LYS A 62 19.77 20.79 9.27
C LYS A 62 18.58 20.39 8.41
N ILE A 63 18.84 19.64 7.35
CA ILE A 63 17.81 19.16 6.43
C ILE A 63 17.71 17.65 6.59
N TYR A 64 16.50 17.16 6.82
CA TYR A 64 16.17 15.75 6.81
C TYR A 64 15.24 15.45 5.62
N SER A 65 15.38 14.30 5.01
CA SER A 65 14.25 13.70 4.33
C SER A 65 13.22 13.23 5.37
N TYR A 66 11.96 13.05 4.95
CA TYR A 66 10.93 12.53 5.83
C TYR A 66 11.31 11.16 6.46
N PRO A 67 11.84 10.16 5.72
CA PRO A 67 12.32 8.92 6.31
C PRO A 67 13.48 9.07 7.30
N GLU A 68 14.43 9.97 7.02
CA GLU A 68 15.52 10.25 7.97
C GLU A 68 15.00 10.85 9.27
N PHE A 69 14.02 11.75 9.19
CA PHE A 69 13.41 12.30 10.39
C PHE A 69 12.70 11.22 11.22
N LEU A 70 11.95 10.33 10.59
CA LEU A 70 11.31 9.20 11.28
C LEU A 70 12.34 8.26 11.93
N TYR A 71 13.45 8.00 11.24
CA TYR A 71 14.54 7.23 11.81
C TYR A 71 15.12 7.90 13.06
N GLU A 72 15.43 9.20 13.00
CA GLU A 72 15.97 9.96 14.15
C GLU A 72 15.02 9.93 15.36
N GLN A 73 13.69 10.06 15.12
CA GLN A 73 12.68 10.00 16.17
C GLN A 73 12.44 8.58 16.73
N SER A 74 12.97 7.56 16.07
CA SER A 74 12.78 6.16 16.45
C SER A 74 14.07 5.38 16.68
N LYS A 75 15.23 6.03 16.69
CA LYS A 75 16.52 5.33 16.81
C LYS A 75 16.68 4.54 18.09
N ASP A 76 16.07 4.99 19.17
CA ASP A 76 16.09 4.34 20.49
C ASP A 76 14.90 3.37 20.69
N LYS A 77 14.08 3.12 19.65
CA LYS A 77 12.91 2.25 19.68
C LYS A 77 13.13 0.99 18.86
N THR A 78 12.41 -0.07 19.20
CA THR A 78 12.35 -1.25 18.34
C THR A 78 11.57 -0.91 17.06
N ARG A 79 12.23 -0.89 15.92
CA ARG A 79 11.62 -0.59 14.62
C ARG A 79 11.19 -1.87 13.92
N VAL A 80 9.87 -1.95 13.63
CA VAL A 80 9.26 -2.95 12.75
C VAL A 80 9.02 -2.28 11.41
N VAL A 81 9.66 -2.75 10.35
CA VAL A 81 9.51 -2.17 9.01
C VAL A 81 8.91 -3.21 8.07
N VAL A 82 7.77 -2.85 7.50
CA VAL A 82 7.01 -3.74 6.61
C VAL A 82 7.30 -3.38 5.16
N GLY A 83 8.20 -4.11 4.52
CA GLY A 83 8.53 -4.00 3.10
C GLY A 83 7.81 -5.06 2.26
N GLY A 84 7.89 -4.90 0.93
CA GLY A 84 7.29 -5.84 -0.03
C GLY A 84 6.45 -5.15 -1.10
N SER A 85 6.29 -5.80 -2.22
CA SER A 85 5.53 -5.23 -3.36
C SER A 85 4.03 -5.12 -3.08
N HIS A 86 3.52 -5.92 -2.14
CA HIS A 86 2.11 -5.94 -1.75
C HIS A 86 1.95 -6.19 -0.25
N GLY A 87 0.77 -5.90 0.27
CA GLY A 87 0.42 -6.18 1.66
C GLY A 87 0.96 -5.18 2.69
N LYS A 88 1.91 -4.31 2.37
CA LYS A 88 2.56 -3.37 3.32
C LYS A 88 1.56 -2.66 4.24
N THR A 89 0.66 -1.89 3.64
CA THR A 89 -0.37 -1.13 4.37
C THR A 89 -1.25 -2.03 5.23
N THR A 90 -1.69 -3.16 4.66
CA THR A 90 -2.58 -4.09 5.36
C THR A 90 -1.88 -4.76 6.54
N ILE A 91 -0.63 -5.23 6.36
CA ILE A 91 0.15 -5.84 7.45
C ILE A 91 0.42 -4.81 8.55
N THR A 92 0.85 -3.60 8.18
CA THR A 92 1.05 -2.49 9.12
C THR A 92 -0.24 -2.20 9.90
N SER A 93 -1.39 -2.11 9.21
CA SER A 93 -2.69 -1.89 9.84
C SER A 93 -3.08 -3.03 10.80
N MET A 94 -2.83 -4.28 10.43
CA MET A 94 -3.11 -5.46 11.27
C MET A 94 -2.26 -5.43 12.54
N ILE A 95 -0.96 -5.11 12.43
CA ILE A 95 -0.08 -4.97 13.59
C ILE A 95 -0.60 -3.87 14.52
N LEU A 96 -0.93 -2.68 13.98
CA LEU A 96 -1.42 -1.56 14.75
C LEU A 96 -2.76 -1.87 15.42
N HIS A 97 -3.67 -2.53 14.72
CA HIS A 97 -4.95 -2.98 15.25
C HIS A 97 -4.77 -3.91 16.47
N VAL A 98 -3.91 -4.91 16.34
CA VAL A 98 -3.62 -5.86 17.40
C VAL A 98 -2.92 -5.20 18.58
N MET A 99 -1.91 -4.34 18.33
CA MET A 99 -1.23 -3.57 19.39
C MET A 99 -2.22 -2.74 20.18
N SER A 100 -3.10 -2.01 19.49
CA SER A 100 -4.16 -1.20 20.13
C SER A 100 -5.14 -2.06 20.94
N ALA A 101 -5.63 -3.17 20.36
CA ALA A 101 -6.56 -4.09 21.05
C ALA A 101 -5.93 -4.71 22.31
N CYS A 102 -4.62 -4.92 22.32
CA CYS A 102 -3.86 -5.44 23.45
C CYS A 102 -3.38 -4.34 24.42
N GLY A 103 -3.75 -3.08 24.23
CA GLY A 103 -3.34 -1.95 25.08
C GLY A 103 -1.83 -1.69 25.05
N LYS A 104 -1.15 -2.03 23.96
CA LYS A 104 0.28 -1.80 23.78
C LYS A 104 0.54 -0.50 23.02
N GLU A 105 1.34 0.37 23.61
CA GLU A 105 1.74 1.61 22.94
C GLU A 105 2.76 1.33 21.83
N CYS A 106 2.55 1.94 20.68
CA CYS A 106 3.53 2.00 19.60
C CYS A 106 3.39 3.32 18.83
N ASP A 107 4.53 3.81 18.35
CA ASP A 107 4.55 4.82 17.30
C ASP A 107 4.36 4.16 15.95
N TYR A 108 3.94 4.94 14.96
CA TYR A 108 3.71 4.37 13.65
C TYR A 108 3.80 5.38 12.52
N MET A 109 4.05 4.87 11.33
CA MET A 109 3.84 5.52 10.05
C MET A 109 3.17 4.54 9.08
N ILE A 110 2.03 4.93 8.55
CA ILE A 110 1.22 4.12 7.64
C ILE A 110 0.76 4.96 6.45
N GLY A 111 0.71 4.37 5.27
CA GLY A 111 0.38 5.03 4.00
C GLY A 111 -1.12 5.19 3.71
N ALA A 112 -2.02 4.78 4.61
CA ALA A 112 -3.46 4.92 4.45
C ALA A 112 -4.16 5.22 5.77
N GLN A 113 -5.36 5.81 5.69
CA GLN A 113 -6.21 5.99 6.87
C GLN A 113 -6.66 4.64 7.40
N LEU A 114 -6.53 4.46 8.71
CA LEU A 114 -6.99 3.28 9.43
C LEU A 114 -8.13 3.66 10.38
N ASP A 115 -9.17 2.83 10.44
CA ASP A 115 -10.30 3.03 11.34
C ASP A 115 -9.84 3.01 12.80
N GLY A 116 -10.28 4.00 13.58
CA GLY A 116 -9.83 4.19 14.96
C GLY A 116 -8.48 4.92 15.13
N PHE A 117 -7.81 5.30 14.04
CA PHE A 117 -6.56 6.07 14.08
C PHE A 117 -6.76 7.45 13.45
N GLU A 118 -6.56 8.50 14.25
CA GLU A 118 -6.80 9.89 13.81
C GLU A 118 -5.79 10.37 12.76
N VAL A 119 -4.55 9.94 12.89
CA VAL A 119 -3.41 10.37 12.06
C VAL A 119 -2.71 9.17 11.41
N MET A 120 -2.01 9.42 10.31
CA MET A 120 -1.22 8.37 9.62
C MET A 120 0.22 8.27 10.16
N THR A 121 0.66 9.23 10.98
CA THR A 121 1.96 9.20 11.64
C THR A 121 1.79 9.65 13.09
N ARG A 122 2.26 8.83 14.01
CA ARG A 122 2.32 9.15 15.44
C ARG A 122 3.74 8.99 15.92
N LEU A 123 4.22 10.00 16.64
CA LEU A 123 5.50 10.00 17.33
C LEU A 123 5.27 10.40 18.79
N SER A 124 5.89 9.69 19.71
CA SER A 124 5.82 9.94 21.16
C SER A 124 7.18 9.67 21.81
N ASP A 125 7.37 10.19 23.01
CA ASP A 125 8.60 9.93 23.79
C ASP A 125 8.52 8.58 24.53
N THR A 126 7.31 8.02 24.70
CA THR A 126 7.07 6.89 25.60
C THR A 126 6.97 5.54 24.90
N ALA A 127 6.56 5.51 23.64
CA ALA A 127 6.35 4.25 22.91
C ALA A 127 7.68 3.48 22.76
N PRO A 128 7.72 2.20 23.17
CA PRO A 128 8.94 1.39 23.11
C PRO A 128 9.28 0.89 21.69
N CYS A 129 8.33 0.96 20.78
CA CYS A 129 8.51 0.51 19.41
C CYS A 129 7.83 1.45 18.41
N MET A 130 8.26 1.32 17.16
CA MET A 130 7.66 2.02 16.03
C MET A 130 7.39 1.04 14.89
N VAL A 131 6.16 1.03 14.37
CA VAL A 131 5.74 0.22 13.21
C VAL A 131 5.68 1.13 11.98
N ILE A 132 6.43 0.78 10.95
CA ILE A 132 6.64 1.64 9.78
C ILE A 132 6.26 0.88 8.51
N GLU A 133 5.40 1.46 7.70
CA GLU A 133 5.18 1.00 6.33
C GLU A 133 6.43 1.33 5.50
N GLY A 134 7.17 0.30 5.11
CA GLY A 134 8.44 0.40 4.41
C GLY A 134 8.25 0.43 2.90
N ASP A 135 8.12 1.62 2.34
CA ASP A 135 8.00 1.80 0.91
C ASP A 135 9.37 1.62 0.23
N GLU A 136 9.40 0.86 -0.86
CA GLU A 136 10.56 0.65 -1.71
C GLU A 136 10.86 1.82 -2.66
N TYR A 137 9.97 2.80 -2.71
CA TYR A 137 10.20 4.00 -3.54
C TYR A 137 11.22 4.94 -2.90
N LEU A 138 11.74 5.88 -3.70
CA LEU A 138 12.84 6.79 -3.33
C LEU A 138 12.52 7.63 -2.08
N THR A 139 13.55 7.92 -1.29
CA THR A 139 13.48 8.69 -0.05
C THR A 139 13.19 10.17 -0.31
N SER A 140 13.95 10.79 -1.21
CA SER A 140 13.80 12.19 -1.61
C SER A 140 14.51 12.43 -2.94
N PRO A 141 14.37 13.62 -3.56
CA PRO A 141 15.17 14.00 -4.73
C PRO A 141 16.67 14.02 -4.46
N LEU A 142 17.07 14.31 -3.22
CA LEU A 142 18.48 14.40 -2.81
C LEU A 142 19.05 13.04 -2.40
N ASP A 143 18.20 12.09 -1.99
CA ASP A 143 18.59 10.75 -1.57
C ASP A 143 17.75 9.72 -2.33
N ARG A 144 18.37 9.04 -3.27
CA ARG A 144 17.72 8.06 -4.14
C ARG A 144 17.63 6.66 -3.54
N ARG A 145 18.06 6.47 -2.28
CA ARG A 145 17.87 5.19 -1.59
C ARG A 145 16.37 4.95 -1.37
N PRO A 146 15.88 3.72 -1.45
CA PRO A 146 14.53 3.36 -1.01
C PRO A 146 14.27 3.76 0.44
N LYS A 147 13.05 4.23 0.74
CA LYS A 147 12.67 4.67 2.10
C LYS A 147 12.93 3.60 3.15
N PHE A 148 12.59 2.33 2.85
CA PHE A 148 12.75 1.23 3.81
C PHE A 148 14.21 0.93 4.18
N HIS A 149 15.20 1.35 3.38
CA HIS A 149 16.62 1.27 3.76
C HIS A 149 16.97 2.25 4.88
N VAL A 150 16.36 3.43 4.86
CA VAL A 150 16.67 4.51 5.82
C VAL A 150 16.20 4.16 7.22
N TYR A 151 15.11 3.40 7.33
CA TYR A 151 14.49 3.06 8.62
C TYR A 151 15.29 2.07 9.48
N ARG A 152 16.25 1.33 8.92
CA ARG A 152 17.12 0.37 9.63
C ARG A 152 16.34 -0.51 10.60
N PRO A 153 15.59 -1.51 10.12
CA PRO A 153 14.69 -2.33 10.94
C PRO A 153 15.45 -3.19 11.96
N HIS A 154 14.86 -3.39 13.15
CA HIS A 154 15.19 -4.49 14.04
C HIS A 154 14.38 -5.74 13.68
N ILE A 155 13.13 -5.54 13.25
CA ILE A 155 12.25 -6.56 12.72
C ILE A 155 11.86 -6.09 11.32
N GLY A 156 12.37 -6.78 10.29
CA GLY A 156 12.02 -6.52 8.89
C GLY A 156 11.05 -7.55 8.37
N ILE A 157 10.03 -7.11 7.64
CA ILE A 157 9.08 -7.99 6.95
C ILE A 157 9.25 -7.81 5.45
N ILE A 158 9.30 -8.92 4.68
CA ILE A 158 9.23 -8.92 3.22
C ILE A 158 8.00 -9.74 2.82
N SER A 159 6.94 -9.03 2.39
CA SER A 159 5.63 -9.63 2.14
C SER A 159 5.44 -10.19 0.73
N GLY A 160 6.42 -10.00 -0.14
CA GLY A 160 6.44 -10.48 -1.53
C GLY A 160 7.33 -9.60 -2.39
N ILE A 161 7.91 -10.16 -3.44
CA ILE A 161 8.77 -9.46 -4.38
C ILE A 161 8.24 -9.68 -5.80
N ALA A 162 7.44 -8.74 -6.29
CA ALA A 162 6.94 -8.69 -7.66
C ALA A 162 7.29 -7.33 -8.27
N TRP A 163 7.81 -7.32 -9.50
CA TRP A 163 8.32 -6.09 -10.11
C TRP A 163 7.27 -4.97 -10.13
N ASP A 164 7.63 -3.85 -9.54
CA ASP A 164 6.87 -2.61 -9.53
C ASP A 164 7.84 -1.42 -9.69
N HIS A 165 7.32 -0.20 -9.88
CA HIS A 165 8.12 1.02 -10.01
C HIS A 165 9.22 0.94 -11.10
N ALA A 166 8.87 0.45 -12.30
CA ALA A 166 9.81 0.29 -13.41
C ALA A 166 10.53 1.58 -13.83
N ASN A 167 9.94 2.76 -13.52
CA ASN A 167 10.56 4.06 -13.71
C ASN A 167 11.74 4.34 -12.76
N VAL A 168 11.83 3.63 -11.64
CA VAL A 168 12.90 3.75 -10.64
C VAL A 168 13.84 2.56 -10.72
N PHE A 169 13.29 1.37 -10.93
CA PHE A 169 14.01 0.10 -11.00
C PHE A 169 13.84 -0.51 -12.40
N PRO A 170 14.74 -0.18 -13.34
CA PRO A 170 14.59 -0.55 -14.74
C PRO A 170 14.61 -2.05 -15.01
N THR A 171 15.21 -2.86 -14.13
CA THR A 171 15.23 -4.32 -14.23
C THR A 171 14.70 -4.96 -12.96
N PHE A 172 14.20 -6.19 -13.09
CA PHE A 172 13.73 -6.96 -11.96
C PHE A 172 14.87 -7.26 -10.96
N GLU A 173 16.07 -7.57 -11.44
CA GLU A 173 17.26 -7.80 -10.60
C GLU A 173 17.60 -6.58 -9.75
N ASN A 174 17.53 -5.39 -10.35
CA ASN A 174 17.75 -4.14 -9.60
C ASN A 174 16.71 -3.95 -8.50
N TYR A 175 15.45 -4.34 -8.77
CA TYR A 175 14.37 -4.30 -7.79
C TYR A 175 14.59 -5.32 -6.66
N VAL A 176 14.93 -6.59 -6.97
CA VAL A 176 15.24 -7.64 -5.97
C VAL A 176 16.42 -7.23 -5.10
N GLU A 177 17.44 -6.58 -5.67
CA GLU A 177 18.61 -6.12 -4.93
C GLU A 177 18.24 -5.15 -3.79
N GLN A 178 17.19 -4.34 -3.95
CA GLN A 178 16.75 -3.44 -2.88
C GLN A 178 16.28 -4.23 -1.64
N PHE A 179 15.66 -5.38 -1.85
CA PHE A 179 15.24 -6.27 -0.75
C PHE A 179 16.40 -7.03 -0.12
N ARG A 180 17.46 -7.38 -0.89
CA ARG A 180 18.69 -7.93 -0.32
C ARG A 180 19.37 -6.92 0.62
N ILE A 181 19.51 -5.67 0.16
CA ILE A 181 20.05 -4.58 0.98
C ILE A 181 19.18 -4.37 2.23
N PHE A 182 17.86 -4.31 2.08
CA PHE A 182 16.95 -4.20 3.22
C PHE A 182 17.14 -5.31 4.24
N ALA A 183 17.21 -6.56 3.79
CA ALA A 183 17.46 -7.71 4.66
C ALA A 183 18.83 -7.63 5.36
N GLN A 184 19.87 -7.13 4.68
CA GLN A 184 21.22 -6.96 5.26
C GLN A 184 21.26 -5.86 6.33
N LEU A 185 20.43 -4.81 6.21
CA LEU A 185 20.32 -3.72 7.17
C LEU A 185 19.70 -4.13 8.52
N ILE A 186 19.06 -5.30 8.60
CA ILE A 186 18.60 -5.90 9.86
C ILE A 186 19.84 -6.37 10.64
N PRO A 187 20.04 -5.96 11.92
CA PRO A 187 21.20 -6.39 12.72
C PRO A 187 21.17 -7.90 13.00
N GLU A 188 22.31 -8.47 13.44
CA GLU A 188 22.41 -9.91 13.70
C GLU A 188 21.44 -10.42 14.78
N ASN A 189 21.17 -9.59 15.79
CA ASN A 189 20.18 -9.87 16.84
C ASN A 189 18.74 -9.52 16.42
N GLY A 190 18.54 -9.05 15.19
CA GLY A 190 17.25 -8.73 14.63
C GLY A 190 16.54 -9.93 14.00
N THR A 191 15.37 -9.69 13.44
CA THR A 191 14.54 -10.75 12.84
C THR A 191 14.08 -10.34 11.43
N LEU A 192 14.29 -11.24 10.47
CA LEU A 192 13.71 -11.17 9.14
C LEU A 192 12.50 -12.11 9.07
N ILE A 193 11.32 -11.54 8.82
CA ILE A 193 10.07 -12.24 8.56
C ILE A 193 9.80 -12.17 7.06
N TYR A 194 9.52 -13.29 6.40
CA TYR A 194 9.35 -13.29 4.95
C TYR A 194 8.28 -14.28 4.47
N CYS A 195 7.66 -13.96 3.34
CA CYS A 195 6.70 -14.84 2.69
C CYS A 195 7.39 -16.10 2.19
N GLY A 196 7.09 -17.23 2.82
CA GLY A 196 7.65 -18.53 2.45
C GLY A 196 7.01 -19.18 1.22
N GLU A 197 6.05 -18.49 0.58
CA GLU A 197 5.43 -18.93 -0.68
C GLU A 197 5.94 -18.13 -1.90
N ASP A 198 6.77 -17.12 -1.66
CA ASP A 198 7.40 -16.30 -2.70
C ASP A 198 8.88 -16.71 -2.83
N GLU A 199 9.24 -17.23 -4.00
CA GLU A 199 10.59 -17.75 -4.27
C GLU A 199 11.67 -16.65 -4.16
N ASN A 200 11.35 -15.41 -4.57
CA ASN A 200 12.28 -14.29 -4.46
C ASN A 200 12.50 -13.90 -2.99
N CYS A 201 11.46 -13.96 -2.17
CA CYS A 201 11.58 -13.75 -0.72
C CYS A 201 12.43 -14.83 -0.07
N GLN A 202 12.27 -16.11 -0.48
CA GLN A 202 13.09 -17.21 0.01
C GLN A 202 14.58 -17.02 -0.35
N GLN A 203 14.85 -16.61 -1.60
CA GLN A 203 16.22 -16.36 -2.07
C GLN A 203 16.86 -15.21 -1.29
N VAL A 204 16.16 -14.07 -1.13
CA VAL A 204 16.63 -12.92 -0.34
C VAL A 204 16.87 -13.32 1.12
N ALA A 205 16.00 -14.14 1.70
CA ALA A 205 16.18 -14.63 3.07
C ALA A 205 17.38 -15.59 3.17
N ALA A 206 17.66 -16.43 2.17
CA ALA A 206 18.84 -17.27 2.15
C ALA A 206 20.13 -16.44 2.22
N ASP A 207 20.18 -15.33 1.48
CA ASP A 207 21.33 -14.44 1.37
C ASP A 207 21.48 -13.48 2.57
N ALA A 208 20.53 -13.43 3.49
CA ALA A 208 20.47 -12.41 4.56
C ALA A 208 21.42 -12.66 5.77
N GLY A 209 22.38 -13.58 5.70
CA GLY A 209 23.31 -13.87 6.79
C GLY A 209 22.69 -14.67 7.95
N ASN A 210 23.24 -14.54 9.16
CA ASN A 210 22.95 -15.43 10.31
C ASN A 210 21.83 -14.92 11.26
N LYS A 211 21.15 -13.84 10.95
CA LYS A 211 20.05 -13.33 11.78
C LYS A 211 18.87 -14.33 11.87
N ARG A 212 18.01 -14.13 12.84
CA ARG A 212 16.78 -14.93 12.96
C ARG A 212 15.90 -14.75 11.73
N LYS A 213 15.47 -15.83 11.11
CA LYS A 213 14.63 -15.84 9.90
C LYS A 213 13.35 -16.62 10.19
N ILE A 214 12.21 -16.02 9.88
CA ILE A 214 10.90 -16.62 10.10
C ILE A 214 10.14 -16.61 8.78
N ALA A 215 9.97 -17.78 8.16
CA ALA A 215 9.10 -17.95 7.01
C ALA A 215 7.65 -18.06 7.48
N TYR A 216 6.76 -17.26 6.93
CA TYR A 216 5.32 -17.45 7.10
C TYR A 216 4.70 -18.00 5.82
N ARG A 217 3.60 -18.73 5.98
CA ARG A 217 2.88 -19.39 4.89
C ARG A 217 1.37 -19.21 5.06
N LEU A 218 0.61 -19.62 4.05
CA LEU A 218 -0.85 -19.62 4.12
C LEU A 218 -1.31 -20.53 5.27
N PRO A 219 -2.11 -20.02 6.22
CA PRO A 219 -2.64 -20.83 7.32
C PRO A 219 -3.74 -21.76 6.81
N GLU A 220 -4.10 -22.74 7.61
CA GLU A 220 -5.31 -23.53 7.39
C GLU A 220 -6.54 -22.62 7.51
N TYR A 221 -7.49 -22.76 6.58
CA TYR A 221 -8.73 -22.00 6.58
C TYR A 221 -9.84 -22.73 5.85
N ARG A 222 -11.08 -22.30 6.11
CA ARG A 222 -12.25 -22.70 5.34
C ARG A 222 -13.15 -21.50 5.05
N ILE A 223 -14.03 -21.67 4.07
CA ILE A 223 -15.01 -20.63 3.73
C ILE A 223 -16.41 -21.21 3.99
N GLU A 224 -17.17 -20.50 4.80
CA GLU A 224 -18.54 -20.87 5.14
C GLU A 224 -19.41 -19.61 5.04
N ASN A 225 -20.52 -19.69 4.28
CA ASN A 225 -21.43 -18.56 4.07
C ASN A 225 -20.73 -17.26 3.65
N LYS A 226 -19.78 -17.33 2.70
CA LYS A 226 -18.92 -16.22 2.24
C LYS A 226 -17.97 -15.66 3.31
N GLN A 227 -17.93 -16.23 4.52
CA GLN A 227 -17.02 -15.84 5.59
C GLN A 227 -15.78 -16.73 5.58
N TYR A 228 -14.60 -16.10 5.68
CA TYR A 228 -13.34 -16.80 5.88
C TYR A 228 -13.16 -17.11 7.37
N ILE A 229 -12.85 -18.38 7.67
CA ILE A 229 -12.60 -18.88 9.01
C ILE A 229 -11.17 -19.41 9.03
N LEU A 230 -10.30 -18.72 9.76
CA LEU A 230 -8.92 -19.16 9.97
C LEU A 230 -8.92 -20.25 11.04
N ILE A 231 -8.18 -21.31 10.82
CA ILE A 231 -8.03 -22.45 11.76
C ILE A 231 -6.60 -22.42 12.31
N HIS A 232 -6.49 -22.37 13.64
CA HIS A 232 -5.19 -22.39 14.30
C HIS A 232 -5.28 -23.15 15.62
N ASN A 233 -4.41 -24.13 15.84
CA ASN A 233 -4.42 -25.02 17.02
C ASN A 233 -5.82 -25.57 17.35
N HIS A 234 -6.55 -26.07 16.33
CA HIS A 234 -7.92 -26.59 16.42
C HIS A 234 -8.97 -25.57 16.87
N LYS A 235 -8.62 -24.29 16.99
CA LYS A 235 -9.57 -23.20 17.24
C LYS A 235 -9.92 -22.50 15.91
N GLU A 236 -11.14 -22.01 15.83
CA GLU A 236 -11.69 -21.34 14.66
C GLU A 236 -11.85 -19.85 14.92
N TYR A 237 -11.36 -19.06 13.99
CA TYR A 237 -11.38 -17.59 14.08
C TYR A 237 -12.08 -17.01 12.85
N PRO A 238 -13.39 -16.72 12.92
CA PRO A 238 -14.11 -16.05 11.84
C PRO A 238 -13.53 -14.65 11.60
N LEU A 239 -13.17 -14.36 10.36
CA LEU A 239 -12.54 -13.11 9.96
C LEU A 239 -13.52 -12.16 9.29
N GLN A 240 -13.26 -10.86 9.37
CA GLN A 240 -13.99 -9.83 8.63
C GLN A 240 -13.33 -9.52 7.29
N VAL A 241 -12.06 -9.84 7.13
CA VAL A 241 -11.34 -9.77 5.86
C VAL A 241 -11.30 -11.12 5.16
N PHE A 242 -11.08 -11.13 3.86
CA PHE A 242 -11.11 -12.33 3.04
C PHE A 242 -9.99 -12.37 1.99
N GLY A 243 -9.78 -13.53 1.37
CA GLY A 243 -8.77 -13.77 0.35
C GLY A 243 -7.45 -14.27 0.92
N LYS A 244 -6.78 -15.15 0.16
CA LYS A 244 -5.51 -15.79 0.54
C LYS A 244 -4.42 -14.77 0.86
N HIS A 245 -4.36 -13.65 0.11
CA HIS A 245 -3.41 -12.58 0.37
C HIS A 245 -3.62 -11.95 1.76
N ASN A 246 -4.87 -11.79 2.23
CA ASN A 246 -5.13 -11.29 3.58
C ASN A 246 -4.80 -12.31 4.66
N LEU A 247 -4.99 -13.61 4.39
CA LEU A 247 -4.55 -14.68 5.29
C LEU A 247 -3.02 -14.70 5.44
N LEU A 248 -2.28 -14.51 4.34
CA LEU A 248 -0.82 -14.34 4.37
C LEU A 248 -0.42 -13.08 5.14
N ASN A 249 -1.11 -11.95 4.92
CA ASN A 249 -0.87 -10.71 5.67
C ASN A 249 -1.10 -10.89 7.18
N ILE A 250 -2.13 -11.65 7.57
CA ILE A 250 -2.38 -12.02 8.99
C ILE A 250 -1.19 -12.78 9.56
N GLN A 251 -0.63 -13.75 8.83
CA GLN A 251 0.51 -14.51 9.30
C GLN A 251 1.77 -13.65 9.45
N ALA A 252 2.02 -12.73 8.52
CA ALA A 252 3.11 -11.77 8.64
C ALA A 252 2.95 -10.88 9.88
N ALA A 253 1.74 -10.34 10.10
CA ALA A 253 1.41 -9.52 11.26
C ALA A 253 1.53 -10.30 12.57
N PHE A 254 1.09 -11.58 12.59
CA PHE A 254 1.24 -12.48 13.73
C PHE A 254 2.71 -12.60 14.14
N GLN A 255 3.60 -12.93 13.20
CA GLN A 255 5.02 -13.09 13.50
C GLN A 255 5.64 -11.80 14.07
N ALA A 256 5.26 -10.64 13.53
CA ALA A 256 5.73 -9.35 14.03
C ALA A 256 5.22 -9.04 15.45
N CYS A 257 3.92 -9.23 15.69
CA CYS A 257 3.30 -9.04 17.00
C CYS A 257 3.90 -9.99 18.04
N HIS A 258 4.16 -11.24 17.65
CA HIS A 258 4.81 -12.20 18.53
C HIS A 258 6.24 -11.76 18.90
N CYS A 259 7.01 -11.23 17.96
CA CYS A 259 8.32 -10.62 18.24
C CYS A 259 8.23 -9.39 19.17
N LEU A 260 7.08 -8.69 19.21
CA LEU A 260 6.80 -7.58 20.12
C LEU A 260 6.18 -8.04 21.47
N GLY A 261 6.13 -9.34 21.73
CA GLY A 261 5.66 -9.90 22.99
C GLY A 261 4.14 -10.01 23.13
N ILE A 262 3.39 -10.00 22.01
CA ILE A 262 1.95 -10.35 22.00
C ILE A 262 1.83 -11.87 21.97
N SER A 263 1.01 -12.43 22.86
CA SER A 263 0.74 -13.86 22.87
C SER A 263 -0.09 -14.26 21.65
N GLU A 264 0.06 -15.49 21.23
CA GLU A 264 -0.68 -16.10 20.11
C GLU A 264 -2.19 -15.94 20.30
N GLU A 265 -2.70 -16.28 21.47
CA GLU A 265 -4.13 -16.19 21.77
C GLU A 265 -4.66 -14.75 21.68
N ALA A 266 -3.94 -13.79 22.26
CA ALA A 266 -4.31 -12.37 22.19
C ALA A 266 -4.31 -11.86 20.74
N PHE A 267 -3.34 -12.30 19.92
CA PHE A 267 -3.29 -11.94 18.52
C PHE A 267 -4.54 -12.43 17.75
N TYR A 268 -4.84 -13.74 17.83
CA TYR A 268 -5.94 -14.32 17.07
C TYR A 268 -7.30 -13.80 17.54
N GLU A 269 -7.49 -13.52 18.82
CA GLU A 269 -8.72 -12.88 19.29
C GLU A 269 -8.85 -11.44 18.78
N ALA A 270 -7.79 -10.66 18.77
CA ALA A 270 -7.81 -9.29 18.29
C ALA A 270 -8.06 -9.21 16.78
N ILE A 271 -7.38 -10.05 15.97
CA ILE A 271 -7.44 -9.96 14.52
C ILE A 271 -8.82 -10.28 13.93
N ARG A 272 -9.68 -11.01 14.64
CA ARG A 272 -11.07 -11.29 14.25
C ARG A 272 -11.89 -10.02 14.03
N THR A 273 -11.55 -8.93 14.71
CA THR A 273 -12.27 -7.66 14.65
C THR A 273 -11.69 -6.70 13.60
N PHE A 274 -10.61 -7.07 12.92
CA PHE A 274 -10.00 -6.25 11.89
C PHE A 274 -10.86 -6.20 10.63
N LYS A 275 -11.33 -5.00 10.28
CA LYS A 275 -12.25 -4.77 9.15
C LYS A 275 -11.56 -4.53 7.81
N GLY A 276 -10.22 -4.43 7.79
CA GLY A 276 -9.45 -4.03 6.63
C GLY A 276 -8.88 -2.61 6.76
N ALA A 277 -8.01 -2.25 5.84
CA ALA A 277 -7.53 -0.87 5.67
C ALA A 277 -8.32 -0.18 4.56
N SER A 278 -8.46 1.13 4.64
CA SER A 278 -9.16 1.94 3.64
C SER A 278 -8.61 1.70 2.23
N ASN A 279 -9.49 1.59 1.24
CA ASN A 279 -9.16 1.26 -0.14
C ASN A 279 -8.40 -0.09 -0.31
N ARG A 280 -8.59 -1.07 0.59
CA ARG A 280 -8.00 -2.40 0.49
C ARG A 280 -9.09 -3.45 0.55
N LEU A 281 -9.60 -3.83 -0.63
CA LEU A 281 -10.75 -4.74 -0.82
C LEU A 281 -11.95 -4.31 0.03
N GLU A 282 -12.17 -2.99 0.05
CA GLU A 282 -13.20 -2.33 0.84
C GLU A 282 -14.57 -2.58 0.23
N CYS A 283 -15.51 -3.09 1.03
CA CYS A 283 -16.90 -3.25 0.62
C CYS A 283 -17.61 -1.89 0.71
N LEU A 284 -17.96 -1.31 -0.44
CA LEU A 284 -18.69 -0.05 -0.52
C LEU A 284 -20.20 -0.24 -0.48
N TYR A 285 -20.68 -1.40 -0.94
CA TYR A 285 -22.08 -1.80 -0.96
C TYR A 285 -22.18 -3.32 -1.04
N GLU A 286 -23.12 -3.92 -0.31
CA GLU A 286 -23.46 -5.34 -0.41
C GLU A 286 -24.93 -5.54 -0.01
N ASP A 287 -25.66 -6.31 -0.82
CA ASP A 287 -27.00 -6.83 -0.53
C ASP A 287 -27.11 -8.30 -0.94
N THR A 288 -28.31 -8.84 -1.01
CA THR A 288 -28.56 -10.26 -1.36
C THR A 288 -28.35 -10.57 -2.84
N GLU A 289 -28.24 -9.58 -3.71
CA GLU A 289 -28.16 -9.76 -5.16
C GLU A 289 -26.87 -9.23 -5.78
N LYS A 290 -26.21 -8.27 -5.16
CA LYS A 290 -25.04 -7.58 -5.73
C LYS A 290 -24.09 -7.05 -4.66
N SER A 291 -22.86 -6.83 -5.04
CA SER A 291 -21.86 -6.14 -4.19
C SER A 291 -20.94 -5.24 -5.00
N LEU A 292 -20.41 -4.22 -4.35
CA LEU A 292 -19.42 -3.30 -4.89
C LEU A 292 -18.22 -3.24 -3.96
N TYR A 293 -17.06 -3.62 -4.50
CA TYR A 293 -15.78 -3.54 -3.81
C TYR A 293 -14.86 -2.53 -4.47
N LYS A 294 -14.06 -1.86 -3.65
CA LYS A 294 -12.98 -0.99 -4.09
C LYS A 294 -11.64 -1.52 -3.59
N ASP A 295 -10.65 -1.53 -4.46
CA ASP A 295 -9.29 -1.93 -4.08
C ASP A 295 -8.23 -1.02 -4.71
N PHE A 296 -7.11 -0.89 -4.04
CA PHE A 296 -5.94 -0.15 -4.53
C PHE A 296 -5.05 -1.00 -5.47
N ALA A 297 -5.51 -2.16 -5.89
CA ALA A 297 -4.78 -3.01 -6.83
C ALA A 297 -4.53 -2.26 -8.14
N HIS A 298 -3.27 -2.17 -8.53
CA HIS A 298 -2.83 -1.44 -9.72
C HIS A 298 -1.66 -2.12 -10.44
N SER A 299 -1.12 -3.20 -9.89
CA SER A 299 -0.08 -4.03 -10.52
C SER A 299 -0.61 -5.42 -10.84
N PRO A 300 -0.02 -6.16 -11.79
CA PRO A 300 -0.52 -7.44 -12.26
C PRO A 300 -0.80 -8.46 -11.16
N SER A 301 0.14 -8.63 -10.24
CA SER A 301 0.01 -9.57 -9.12
C SER A 301 -1.11 -9.19 -8.14
N LYS A 302 -1.29 -7.88 -7.89
CA LYS A 302 -2.37 -7.36 -7.03
C LYS A 302 -3.75 -7.59 -7.68
N LEU A 303 -3.88 -7.33 -8.99
CA LEU A 303 -5.13 -7.60 -9.73
C LEU A 303 -5.53 -9.06 -9.59
N LYS A 304 -4.60 -9.97 -9.92
CA LYS A 304 -4.85 -11.41 -9.85
C LYS A 304 -5.27 -11.85 -8.44
N ALA A 305 -4.59 -11.37 -7.41
CA ALA A 305 -4.90 -11.70 -6.03
C ALA A 305 -6.27 -11.20 -5.59
N THR A 306 -6.66 -9.98 -5.95
CA THR A 306 -7.93 -9.37 -5.57
C THR A 306 -9.10 -9.98 -6.32
N ILE A 307 -8.96 -10.21 -7.62
CA ILE A 307 -9.97 -10.88 -8.47
C ILE A 307 -10.20 -12.31 -7.95
N GLY A 308 -9.13 -13.08 -7.73
CA GLY A 308 -9.19 -14.43 -7.19
C GLY A 308 -9.85 -14.50 -5.80
N ALA A 309 -9.60 -13.51 -4.95
CA ALA A 309 -10.21 -13.44 -3.62
C ALA A 309 -11.75 -13.28 -3.69
N LEU A 310 -12.25 -12.40 -4.57
CA LEU A 310 -13.70 -12.25 -4.77
C LEU A 310 -14.31 -13.47 -5.43
N ARG A 311 -13.64 -14.08 -6.40
CA ARG A 311 -14.08 -15.31 -7.03
C ARG A 311 -14.17 -16.45 -6.02
N GLU A 312 -13.21 -16.59 -5.12
CA GLU A 312 -13.22 -17.62 -4.08
C GLU A 312 -14.32 -17.37 -3.04
N LYS A 313 -14.53 -16.09 -2.65
CA LYS A 313 -15.60 -15.68 -1.70
C LYS A 313 -16.99 -15.98 -2.23
N ASP A 314 -17.22 -15.73 -3.50
CA ASP A 314 -18.55 -15.90 -4.12
C ASP A 314 -18.46 -16.49 -5.54
N LYS A 315 -18.48 -17.80 -5.59
CA LYS A 315 -18.44 -18.56 -6.85
C LYS A 315 -19.76 -18.54 -7.65
N LYS A 316 -20.85 -18.10 -7.02
CA LYS A 316 -22.19 -18.14 -7.62
C LYS A 316 -22.51 -16.91 -8.45
N TYR A 317 -21.91 -15.77 -8.12
CA TYR A 317 -22.15 -14.50 -8.77
C TYR A 317 -21.13 -14.25 -9.87
N GLN A 318 -21.57 -13.58 -10.92
CA GLN A 318 -20.65 -13.09 -11.95
C GLN A 318 -19.76 -12.00 -11.38
N LEU A 319 -18.50 -11.99 -11.75
CA LEU A 319 -17.53 -10.99 -11.33
C LEU A 319 -17.20 -10.05 -12.50
N VAL A 320 -17.61 -8.80 -12.38
CA VAL A 320 -17.18 -7.70 -13.25
C VAL A 320 -16.01 -7.02 -12.59
N ALA A 321 -14.83 -7.04 -13.22
CA ALA A 321 -13.62 -6.41 -12.71
C ALA A 321 -13.24 -5.23 -13.59
N CYS A 322 -13.13 -4.04 -12.98
CA CYS A 322 -12.72 -2.80 -13.65
C CYS A 322 -11.42 -2.28 -13.05
N MET A 323 -10.41 -2.08 -13.88
CA MET A 323 -9.12 -1.53 -13.50
C MET A 323 -8.88 -0.17 -14.14
N GLU A 324 -8.39 0.81 -13.36
CA GLU A 324 -7.84 2.06 -13.87
C GLU A 324 -6.32 1.96 -14.02
N LEU A 325 -5.80 2.16 -15.23
CA LEU A 325 -4.37 2.37 -15.48
C LEU A 325 -4.02 3.80 -15.08
N HIS A 326 -3.36 3.97 -13.94
CA HIS A 326 -3.08 5.31 -13.38
C HIS A 326 -1.61 5.53 -13.07
N THR A 327 -0.87 4.48 -12.67
CA THR A 327 0.56 4.61 -12.33
C THR A 327 1.42 4.82 -13.57
N PHE A 328 2.65 5.31 -13.36
CA PHE A 328 3.62 5.43 -14.47
C PHE A 328 3.84 4.07 -15.16
N SER A 329 4.06 3.02 -14.39
CA SER A 329 4.28 1.68 -14.93
C SER A 329 3.06 1.17 -15.71
N SER A 330 1.85 1.29 -15.15
CA SER A 330 0.64 0.79 -15.81
C SER A 330 0.25 1.54 -17.10
N LEU A 331 0.75 2.77 -17.27
CA LEU A 331 0.57 3.57 -18.49
C LEU A 331 1.73 3.43 -19.48
N SER A 332 2.77 2.66 -19.14
CA SER A 332 3.92 2.41 -20.01
C SER A 332 3.69 1.15 -20.84
N GLU A 333 3.72 1.28 -22.17
CA GLU A 333 3.52 0.16 -23.10
C GLU A 333 4.51 -0.99 -22.87
N SER A 334 5.76 -0.67 -22.51
CA SER A 334 6.79 -1.68 -22.21
C SER A 334 6.47 -2.52 -20.97
N PHE A 335 5.70 -1.98 -20.01
CA PHE A 335 5.29 -2.68 -18.80
C PHE A 335 3.93 -3.39 -18.95
N LEU A 336 3.08 -2.95 -19.86
CA LEU A 336 1.72 -3.51 -20.05
C LEU A 336 1.71 -5.02 -20.27
N GLN A 337 2.72 -5.58 -20.92
CA GLN A 337 2.87 -7.02 -21.14
C GLN A 337 2.83 -7.84 -19.84
N GLN A 338 3.19 -7.23 -18.69
CA GLN A 338 3.13 -7.88 -17.37
C GLN A 338 1.68 -8.15 -16.90
N TYR A 339 0.68 -7.48 -17.52
CA TYR A 339 -0.73 -7.69 -17.19
C TYR A 339 -1.36 -8.90 -17.89
N ALA A 340 -0.60 -9.63 -18.73
CA ALA A 340 -1.08 -10.84 -19.36
C ALA A 340 -1.71 -11.79 -18.34
N HIS A 341 -2.94 -12.25 -18.61
CA HIS A 341 -3.68 -13.19 -17.76
C HIS A 341 -3.99 -12.69 -16.32
N SER A 342 -3.84 -11.40 -16.03
CA SER A 342 -4.10 -10.88 -14.67
C SER A 342 -5.59 -10.72 -14.34
N MET A 343 -6.48 -10.77 -15.34
CA MET A 343 -7.93 -10.62 -15.18
C MET A 343 -8.73 -11.86 -15.65
N ASP A 344 -8.09 -13.00 -15.91
CA ASP A 344 -8.74 -14.20 -16.47
C ASP A 344 -9.89 -14.75 -15.60
N GLU A 345 -9.79 -14.62 -14.27
CA GLU A 345 -10.81 -15.10 -13.35
C GLU A 345 -12.05 -14.17 -13.26
N ALA A 346 -12.07 -13.01 -13.91
CA ALA A 346 -13.26 -12.18 -14.02
C ALA A 346 -14.16 -12.66 -15.17
N ASP A 347 -15.50 -12.69 -14.98
CA ASP A 347 -16.43 -13.01 -16.06
C ASP A 347 -16.47 -11.88 -17.10
N GLU A 348 -16.31 -10.65 -16.63
CA GLU A 348 -16.17 -9.47 -17.47
C GLU A 348 -15.00 -8.63 -16.99
N ALA A 349 -14.10 -8.27 -17.90
CA ALA A 349 -12.92 -7.44 -17.61
C ALA A 349 -13.02 -6.11 -18.33
N ILE A 350 -12.74 -5.05 -17.59
CA ILE A 350 -12.80 -3.67 -18.04
C ILE A 350 -11.51 -2.96 -17.65
N VAL A 351 -10.93 -2.22 -18.57
CA VAL A 351 -9.79 -1.34 -18.32
C VAL A 351 -10.19 0.10 -18.66
N TYR A 352 -9.86 0.99 -17.77
CA TYR A 352 -10.00 2.42 -17.97
C TYR A 352 -8.64 3.10 -17.90
N PHE A 353 -8.40 4.10 -18.73
CA PHE A 353 -7.26 5.00 -18.60
C PHE A 353 -7.66 6.42 -18.98
N ASN A 354 -7.06 7.42 -18.33
CA ASN A 354 -7.29 8.81 -18.67
C ASN A 354 -6.17 9.31 -19.60
N PRO A 355 -6.45 9.71 -20.87
CA PRO A 355 -5.44 10.24 -21.80
C PRO A 355 -4.71 11.47 -21.26
N HIS A 356 -5.38 12.31 -20.44
CA HIS A 356 -4.74 13.46 -19.82
C HIS A 356 -3.64 13.07 -18.83
N ALA A 357 -3.79 11.92 -18.15
CA ALA A 357 -2.74 11.39 -17.26
C ALA A 357 -1.47 11.02 -18.03
N LEU A 358 -1.57 10.57 -19.28
CA LEU A 358 -0.41 10.32 -20.15
C LEU A 358 0.34 11.62 -20.45
N VAL A 359 -0.38 12.68 -20.79
CA VAL A 359 0.20 14.01 -21.07
C VAL A 359 0.94 14.55 -19.82
N LEU A 360 0.31 14.50 -18.65
CA LEU A 360 0.92 14.94 -17.39
C LEU A 360 2.20 14.17 -17.05
N LYS A 361 2.21 12.87 -17.34
CA LYS A 361 3.38 11.99 -17.09
C LYS A 361 4.40 12.00 -18.24
N ARG A 362 4.15 12.77 -19.30
CA ARG A 362 4.98 12.82 -20.51
C ARG A 362 5.21 11.43 -21.15
N LEU A 363 4.18 10.61 -21.15
CA LEU A 363 4.17 9.30 -21.78
C LEU A 363 3.58 9.39 -23.20
N PRO A 364 3.98 8.50 -24.12
CA PRO A 364 3.38 8.43 -25.44
C PRO A 364 1.88 8.08 -25.35
N PRO A 365 1.07 8.38 -26.38
CA PRO A 365 -0.32 7.95 -26.45
C PRO A 365 -0.43 6.43 -26.33
N LEU A 366 -1.45 5.97 -25.62
CA LEU A 366 -1.77 4.56 -25.42
C LEU A 366 -3.02 4.22 -26.24
N HIS A 367 -2.97 3.12 -27.00
CA HIS A 367 -4.05 2.65 -27.87
C HIS A 367 -4.79 1.46 -27.24
N GLU A 368 -6.09 1.39 -27.46
CA GLU A 368 -6.95 0.32 -26.91
C GLU A 368 -6.48 -1.07 -27.36
N GLU A 369 -6.09 -1.22 -28.62
CA GLU A 369 -5.60 -2.48 -29.17
C GLU A 369 -4.34 -2.98 -28.46
N ALA A 370 -3.43 -2.06 -28.10
CA ALA A 370 -2.21 -2.39 -27.37
C ALA A 370 -2.55 -2.90 -25.94
N ILE A 371 -3.57 -2.33 -25.29
CA ILE A 371 -4.04 -2.79 -23.98
C ILE A 371 -4.66 -4.19 -24.10
N ILE A 372 -5.55 -4.42 -25.06
CA ILE A 372 -6.19 -5.71 -25.30
C ILE A 372 -5.16 -6.80 -25.55
N GLN A 373 -4.18 -6.49 -26.41
CA GLN A 373 -3.08 -7.41 -26.70
C GLN A 373 -2.21 -7.72 -25.49
N ALA A 374 -1.88 -6.70 -24.69
CA ALA A 374 -1.04 -6.85 -23.50
C ALA A 374 -1.70 -7.69 -22.39
N PHE A 375 -3.00 -7.53 -22.18
CA PHE A 375 -3.77 -8.34 -21.22
C PHE A 375 -4.04 -9.78 -21.73
N GLN A 376 -3.79 -10.05 -23.02
CA GLN A 376 -4.08 -11.32 -23.68
C GLN A 376 -5.55 -11.76 -23.50
N ARG A 377 -6.46 -10.80 -23.54
CA ARG A 377 -7.88 -11.02 -23.31
C ARG A 377 -8.70 -10.33 -24.40
N PRO A 378 -9.13 -11.07 -25.46
CA PRO A 378 -9.82 -10.49 -26.62
C PRO A 378 -11.17 -9.85 -26.33
N ASP A 379 -11.87 -10.26 -25.25
CA ASP A 379 -13.15 -9.72 -24.78
C ASP A 379 -12.98 -8.54 -23.80
N LEU A 380 -11.75 -8.07 -23.57
CA LEU A 380 -11.47 -6.93 -22.72
C LEU A 380 -12.13 -5.67 -23.27
N LYS A 381 -12.85 -4.97 -22.40
CA LYS A 381 -13.43 -3.66 -22.74
C LYS A 381 -12.51 -2.56 -22.26
N VAL A 382 -12.21 -1.63 -23.14
CA VAL A 382 -11.31 -0.52 -22.84
C VAL A 382 -12.08 0.80 -22.97
N PHE A 383 -11.90 1.69 -22.01
CA PHE A 383 -12.48 3.03 -21.99
C PHE A 383 -11.38 4.08 -21.74
N SER A 384 -11.47 5.19 -22.46
CA SER A 384 -10.61 6.36 -22.29
C SER A 384 -11.37 7.61 -21.80
N ASP A 385 -12.68 7.45 -21.55
CA ASP A 385 -13.57 8.48 -21.02
C ASP A 385 -14.34 7.93 -19.81
N SER A 386 -14.24 8.60 -18.67
CA SER A 386 -14.85 8.13 -17.42
C SER A 386 -16.39 8.21 -17.43
N ASP A 387 -17.00 9.15 -18.18
CA ASP A 387 -18.46 9.23 -18.31
C ASP A 387 -19.00 8.06 -19.14
N GLN A 388 -18.31 7.69 -20.21
CA GLN A 388 -18.66 6.51 -21.00
C GLN A 388 -18.55 5.22 -20.17
N LEU A 389 -17.47 5.05 -19.42
CA LEU A 389 -17.32 3.93 -18.50
C LEU A 389 -18.47 3.86 -17.49
N PHE A 390 -18.79 4.96 -16.82
CA PHE A 390 -19.84 4.98 -15.80
C PHE A 390 -21.23 4.76 -16.40
N ASN A 391 -21.53 5.32 -17.57
CA ASN A 391 -22.77 5.05 -18.30
C ASN A 391 -22.87 3.56 -18.67
N TYR A 392 -21.77 2.97 -19.13
CA TYR A 392 -21.71 1.54 -19.42
C TYR A 392 -22.00 0.70 -18.16
N LEU A 393 -21.33 0.98 -17.03
CA LEU A 393 -21.55 0.26 -15.76
C LEU A 393 -22.99 0.44 -15.25
N LYS A 394 -23.60 1.63 -15.39
CA LYS A 394 -24.99 1.88 -15.01
C LYS A 394 -26.00 1.14 -15.88
N SER A 395 -25.66 0.82 -17.13
CA SER A 395 -26.54 0.06 -18.04
C SER A 395 -26.65 -1.43 -17.70
N HIS A 396 -25.79 -1.93 -16.79
CA HIS A 396 -25.79 -3.35 -16.39
C HIS A 396 -27.00 -3.72 -15.53
N SER A 397 -27.54 -4.91 -15.76
CA SER A 397 -28.32 -5.59 -14.72
C SER A 397 -27.36 -6.16 -13.69
N TRP A 398 -27.41 -5.65 -12.47
CA TRP A 398 -26.52 -6.07 -11.37
C TRP A 398 -27.05 -7.26 -10.57
N LYS A 399 -28.12 -7.90 -11.03
CA LYS A 399 -28.65 -9.09 -10.35
C LYS A 399 -27.66 -10.25 -10.44
N HIS A 400 -27.29 -10.79 -9.28
CA HIS A 400 -26.27 -11.85 -9.12
C HIS A 400 -24.90 -11.50 -9.70
N LYS A 401 -24.48 -10.23 -9.51
CA LYS A 401 -23.16 -9.75 -9.95
C LYS A 401 -22.41 -9.01 -8.86
N ASN A 402 -21.12 -9.23 -8.80
CA ASN A 402 -20.17 -8.47 -7.99
C ASN A 402 -19.38 -7.52 -8.89
N LEU A 403 -19.24 -6.27 -8.48
CA LEU A 403 -18.38 -5.28 -9.13
C LEU A 403 -17.15 -5.02 -8.30
N LEU A 404 -15.98 -5.15 -8.91
CA LEU A 404 -14.69 -4.83 -8.33
C LEU A 404 -14.06 -3.66 -9.08
N MET A 405 -13.86 -2.54 -8.39
CA MET A 405 -13.21 -1.34 -8.92
C MET A 405 -11.80 -1.23 -8.37
N MET A 406 -10.79 -1.31 -9.22
CA MET A 406 -9.37 -1.37 -8.85
C MET A 406 -8.62 -0.16 -9.38
N SER A 407 -7.99 0.62 -8.50
CA SER A 407 -7.21 1.80 -8.89
C SER A 407 -6.29 2.30 -7.79
N SER A 408 -5.13 2.82 -8.18
CA SER A 408 -4.31 3.72 -7.35
C SER A 408 -4.71 5.20 -7.51
N GLY A 409 -5.60 5.50 -8.47
CA GLY A 409 -6.23 6.79 -8.69
C GLY A 409 -7.63 6.86 -8.09
N ASN A 410 -8.52 7.58 -8.77
CA ASN A 410 -9.87 7.85 -8.26
C ASN A 410 -10.96 7.82 -9.34
N PHE A 411 -10.71 7.24 -10.51
CA PHE A 411 -11.64 7.24 -11.65
C PHE A 411 -12.17 8.65 -11.96
N ASP A 412 -11.28 9.63 -12.08
CA ASP A 412 -11.59 11.06 -12.27
C ASP A 412 -12.54 11.65 -11.20
N GLY A 413 -12.42 11.19 -9.97
CA GLY A 413 -13.26 11.66 -8.85
C GLY A 413 -14.71 11.17 -8.88
N LYS A 414 -15.03 10.19 -9.71
CA LYS A 414 -16.40 9.65 -9.80
C LYS A 414 -16.81 8.94 -8.51
N ASN A 415 -18.06 9.16 -8.08
CA ASN A 415 -18.63 8.44 -6.95
C ASN A 415 -19.07 7.03 -7.36
N LEU A 416 -18.30 6.03 -6.94
CA LEU A 416 -18.52 4.62 -7.31
C LEU A 416 -19.89 4.09 -6.84
N LYS A 417 -20.43 4.55 -5.72
CA LYS A 417 -21.76 4.09 -5.22
C LYS A 417 -22.91 4.43 -6.16
N LYS A 418 -22.74 5.50 -6.97
CA LYS A 418 -23.76 5.90 -7.97
C LYS A 418 -23.89 4.94 -9.16
N ILE A 419 -23.06 3.91 -9.26
CA ILE A 419 -23.18 2.88 -10.29
C ILE A 419 -24.44 2.02 -10.06
N PHE A 420 -24.82 1.84 -8.80
CA PHE A 420 -25.95 1.01 -8.40
C PHE A 420 -27.27 1.82 -8.19
N GLU A 421 -27.20 3.14 -8.36
CA GLU A 421 -28.35 4.05 -8.40
C GLU A 421 -28.90 4.16 -9.85
#